data_d59e67aa3645eeca4460877d8d1ce598
#
_entry.id   d59e67aa3645eeca4460877d8d1ce598
#
_cell.length_a   1.000
_cell.length_b   1.000
_cell.length_c   1.000
_cell.angle_alpha   90.00
_cell.angle_beta   90.00
_cell.angle_gamma   90.00
#
_symmetry.space_group_name_H-M   'P 1'
#
loop_
_entity.id
_entity.type
_entity.pdbx_description
1 polymer ?
#
loop_
_entity_poly.entity_id
_entity_poly.type
_entity_poly.pdbx_seq_one_letter_code
_entity_poly.pdbx_strand_id
1 'polypeptide(L)'
;MHKEIRSSRRPIASGLAGCLLALCSGLASAQEFRTGEPIGSVNEAGERVAMSDNVKVFGAFHFSESCTFDPERNLILAMNNGNRGDGTENDGFVSLIKPDGSVHTPKWIGVSRDGLELHQPLGSAIANGKLYTVDVGYVREFDLASGRPLRNIEVPGSTLLNGIAVAADGTIYASNTRAPERVFKVAPDGAVTIFADGAPLAAPNGVAIDQDGNVVVVNIGDNAVLTYNTNGEVILTEYAVEGGNDGIVVLEDGTKYVSSVRFGSVSRIEPGSEAELIAEGIPSAASMCYDSVQHQLVIPLNSNFALAFIKL
;
A
#
# COMPACT_ATOMS: atom_id res chain seq x y z
N MET A 1 -20.16 38.63 -76.34
CA MET A 1 -18.99 38.21 -77.16
C MET A 1 -17.76 38.15 -76.29
N HIS A 2 -17.46 37.00 -75.67
CA HIS A 2 -16.05 36.64 -75.37
C HIS A 2 -16.03 35.19 -74.89
N LYS A 3 -15.16 34.45 -75.50
CA LYS A 3 -14.97 33.01 -75.44
C LYS A 3 -14.42 32.51 -74.10
N GLU A 4 -15.01 31.41 -73.62
CA GLU A 4 -14.45 30.50 -72.71
C GLU A 4 -13.18 29.84 -73.23
N ILE A 5 -12.15 29.75 -72.33
CA ILE A 5 -11.03 28.85 -72.58
C ILE A 5 -10.96 27.93 -71.36
N ARG A 6 -11.33 26.64 -71.59
CA ARG A 6 -11.14 25.56 -70.64
C ARG A 6 -9.68 25.12 -70.57
N SER A 7 -9.09 25.11 -69.39
CA SER A 7 -7.81 24.48 -69.18
C SER A 7 -8.02 23.31 -68.23
N SER A 8 -7.79 22.12 -68.75
CA SER A 8 -7.79 20.85 -67.98
C SER A 8 -6.48 20.71 -67.21
N ARG A 9 -6.56 20.62 -65.91
CA ARG A 9 -5.44 20.13 -65.09
C ARG A 9 -5.86 18.87 -64.33
N ARG A 10 -5.12 17.79 -64.56
CA ARG A 10 -5.21 16.51 -63.89
C ARG A 10 -4.75 16.65 -62.41
N PRO A 11 -5.38 15.99 -61.43
CA PRO A 11 -4.87 15.96 -60.07
C PRO A 11 -3.75 14.92 -59.93
N ILE A 12 -2.64 15.34 -59.35
CA ILE A 12 -1.55 14.48 -58.90
C ILE A 12 -1.99 13.91 -57.55
N ALA A 13 -2.11 12.60 -57.49
CA ALA A 13 -2.35 11.89 -56.23
C ALA A 13 -1.04 11.78 -55.47
N SER A 14 -0.92 12.54 -54.38
CA SER A 14 0.16 12.36 -53.37
C SER A 14 -0.41 11.47 -52.27
N GLY A 15 0.02 10.22 -52.25
CA GLY A 15 -0.27 9.32 -51.15
C GLY A 15 0.53 9.73 -49.90
N LEU A 16 -0.15 10.24 -48.89
CA LEU A 16 0.37 10.29 -47.52
C LEU A 16 -0.04 8.98 -46.83
N ALA A 17 0.92 8.10 -46.66
CA ALA A 17 0.80 6.97 -45.76
C ALA A 17 0.82 7.50 -44.32
N GLY A 18 -0.35 7.70 -43.73
CA GLY A 18 -0.50 8.00 -42.31
C GLY A 18 -0.29 6.71 -41.51
N CYS A 19 0.86 6.58 -40.80
CA CYS A 19 1.03 5.62 -39.74
C CYS A 19 0.07 6.00 -38.60
N LEU A 20 -1.07 5.33 -38.51
CA LEU A 20 -1.85 5.31 -37.27
C LEU A 20 -1.05 4.48 -36.22
N LEU A 21 -0.35 5.14 -35.35
CA LEU A 21 0.05 4.56 -34.07
C LEU A 21 -1.23 4.36 -33.24
N ALA A 22 -1.75 3.15 -33.24
CA ALA A 22 -2.75 2.74 -32.28
C ALA A 22 -2.09 2.70 -30.90
N LEU A 23 -2.30 3.77 -30.12
CA LEU A 23 -2.10 3.75 -28.68
C LEU A 23 -3.10 2.75 -28.09
N CYS A 24 -2.70 1.49 -27.95
CA CYS A 24 -3.37 0.56 -27.07
C CYS A 24 -3.09 1.02 -25.64
N SER A 25 -3.88 1.96 -25.14
CA SER A 25 -4.06 2.15 -23.71
C SER A 25 -4.78 0.89 -23.21
N GLY A 26 -4.00 -0.08 -22.74
CA GLY A 26 -4.51 -1.21 -21.98
C GLY A 26 -5.15 -0.66 -20.70
N LEU A 27 -6.46 -0.39 -20.78
CA LEU A 27 -7.27 -0.31 -19.57
C LEU A 27 -7.21 -1.71 -18.98
N ALA A 28 -6.44 -1.87 -17.87
CA ALA A 28 -6.60 -3.02 -17.01
C ALA A 28 -8.08 -3.06 -16.64
N SER A 29 -8.83 -3.96 -17.28
CA SER A 29 -10.22 -4.19 -16.93
C SER A 29 -10.23 -4.67 -15.49
N ALA A 30 -10.92 -3.93 -14.62
CA ALA A 30 -11.21 -4.42 -13.28
C ALA A 30 -11.71 -5.85 -13.41
N GLN A 31 -11.07 -6.77 -12.68
CA GLN A 31 -11.39 -8.20 -12.74
C GLN A 31 -12.81 -8.38 -12.24
N GLU A 32 -13.76 -8.68 -13.13
CA GLU A 32 -15.12 -9.04 -12.75
C GLU A 32 -15.08 -10.43 -12.10
N PHE A 33 -15.32 -10.48 -10.80
CA PHE A 33 -15.56 -11.74 -10.08
C PHE A 33 -16.95 -12.26 -10.49
N ARG A 34 -17.00 -13.45 -11.07
CA ARG A 34 -18.26 -14.12 -11.41
C ARG A 34 -18.64 -15.09 -10.31
N THR A 35 -19.91 -15.12 -9.96
CA THR A 35 -20.44 -16.09 -9.00
C THR A 35 -20.07 -17.52 -9.41
N GLY A 36 -19.44 -18.27 -8.51
CA GLY A 36 -19.02 -19.65 -8.76
C GLY A 36 -17.61 -19.81 -9.33
N GLU A 37 -16.90 -18.72 -9.64
CA GLU A 37 -15.48 -18.78 -9.99
C GLU A 37 -14.61 -18.59 -8.75
N PRO A 38 -13.45 -19.28 -8.67
CA PRO A 38 -12.49 -19.06 -7.59
C PRO A 38 -12.03 -17.61 -7.54
N ILE A 39 -11.79 -17.08 -6.34
CA ILE A 39 -11.10 -15.81 -6.13
C ILE A 39 -9.70 -15.96 -6.74
N GLY A 40 -9.22 -14.92 -7.41
CA GLY A 40 -7.91 -14.92 -8.05
C GLY A 40 -7.52 -13.52 -8.50
N SER A 41 -6.30 -13.40 -9.00
CA SER A 41 -5.73 -12.16 -9.56
C SER A 41 -5.14 -12.44 -10.94
N VAL A 42 -4.42 -11.49 -11.50
CA VAL A 42 -3.64 -11.64 -12.73
C VAL A 42 -2.18 -11.34 -12.44
N ASN A 43 -1.26 -12.13 -13.05
CA ASN A 43 0.18 -11.89 -12.95
C ASN A 43 0.63 -10.80 -13.96
N GLU A 44 1.92 -10.49 -13.97
CA GLU A 44 2.50 -9.50 -14.90
C GLU A 44 2.27 -9.83 -16.37
N ALA A 45 2.17 -11.11 -16.71
CA ALA A 45 1.89 -11.57 -18.08
C ALA A 45 0.41 -11.38 -18.48
N GLY A 46 -0.45 -10.92 -17.56
CA GLY A 46 -1.88 -10.77 -17.76
C GLY A 46 -2.66 -12.10 -17.70
N GLU A 47 -2.04 -13.15 -17.19
CA GLU A 47 -2.68 -14.46 -17.02
C GLU A 47 -3.44 -14.52 -15.70
N ARG A 48 -4.55 -15.21 -15.70
CA ARG A 48 -5.36 -15.42 -14.49
C ARG A 48 -4.71 -16.45 -13.58
N VAL A 49 -4.45 -16.06 -12.33
CA VAL A 49 -3.80 -16.89 -11.32
C VAL A 49 -4.83 -17.19 -10.23
N ALA A 50 -5.06 -18.47 -9.96
CA ALA A 50 -5.90 -18.89 -8.85
C ALA A 50 -5.23 -18.57 -7.51
N MET A 51 -6.02 -18.27 -6.48
CA MET A 51 -5.49 -18.01 -5.14
C MET A 51 -4.75 -19.24 -4.60
N SER A 52 -3.60 -19.02 -3.97
CA SER A 52 -2.80 -20.07 -3.35
C SER A 52 -3.55 -20.82 -2.25
N ASP A 53 -3.33 -22.13 -2.11
CA ASP A 53 -4.04 -22.99 -1.14
C ASP A 53 -3.80 -22.63 0.33
N ASN A 54 -2.68 -21.94 0.64
CA ASN A 54 -2.34 -21.49 1.98
C ASN A 54 -2.99 -20.15 2.37
N VAL A 55 -3.82 -19.57 1.50
CA VAL A 55 -4.51 -18.29 1.73
C VAL A 55 -5.94 -18.54 2.19
N LYS A 56 -6.35 -17.86 3.27
CA LYS A 56 -7.73 -17.77 3.72
C LYS A 56 -8.20 -16.32 3.70
N VAL A 57 -9.44 -16.08 3.32
CA VAL A 57 -10.03 -14.75 3.19
C VAL A 57 -11.22 -14.59 4.11
N PHE A 58 -11.26 -13.48 4.85
CA PHE A 58 -12.37 -13.09 5.73
C PHE A 58 -12.88 -11.71 5.31
N GLY A 59 -14.19 -11.56 5.15
CA GLY A 59 -14.84 -10.31 4.75
C GLY A 59 -15.41 -9.52 5.92
N ALA A 60 -16.08 -8.42 5.62
CA ALA A 60 -16.78 -7.47 6.49
C ALA A 60 -15.98 -6.21 6.89
N PHE A 61 -15.15 -5.72 5.98
CA PHE A 61 -14.39 -4.46 6.14
C PHE A 61 -14.88 -3.41 5.14
N HIS A 62 -14.37 -2.20 5.23
CA HIS A 62 -14.70 -1.13 4.30
C HIS A 62 -13.43 -0.44 3.81
N PHE A 63 -12.93 -0.85 2.65
CA PHE A 63 -11.66 -0.45 2.08
C PHE A 63 -10.52 -0.55 3.10
N SER A 64 -10.21 -1.80 3.50
CA SER A 64 -9.13 -2.06 4.44
C SER A 64 -7.79 -1.90 3.74
N GLU A 65 -6.96 -0.95 4.18
CA GLU A 65 -5.72 -0.60 3.49
C GLU A 65 -4.48 -1.16 4.17
N SER A 66 -4.46 -1.16 5.49
CA SER A 66 -3.34 -1.71 6.26
C SER A 66 -3.81 -2.45 7.49
N CYS A 67 -2.89 -3.19 8.06
CA CYS A 67 -3.04 -3.73 9.41
C CYS A 67 -1.76 -3.60 10.22
N THR A 68 -1.90 -3.73 11.54
CA THR A 68 -0.80 -3.92 12.48
C THR A 68 -1.23 -4.92 13.55
N PHE A 69 -0.27 -5.64 14.13
CA PHE A 69 -0.54 -6.68 15.13
C PHE A 69 -0.14 -6.21 16.52
N ASP A 70 -1.03 -6.41 17.47
CA ASP A 70 -0.79 -6.18 18.90
C ASP A 70 -0.59 -7.52 19.60
N PRO A 71 0.65 -7.91 19.90
CA PRO A 71 0.95 -9.19 20.51
C PRO A 71 0.46 -9.29 21.97
N GLU A 72 0.35 -8.16 22.69
CA GLU A 72 -0.11 -8.16 24.08
C GLU A 72 -1.58 -8.55 24.20
N ARG A 73 -2.43 -8.02 23.30
CA ARG A 73 -3.86 -8.35 23.25
C ARG A 73 -4.16 -9.53 22.32
N ASN A 74 -3.17 -9.99 21.55
CA ASN A 74 -3.32 -10.97 20.48
C ASN A 74 -4.45 -10.58 19.50
N LEU A 75 -4.36 -9.34 18.99
CA LEU A 75 -5.35 -8.77 18.09
C LEU A 75 -4.67 -8.07 16.90
N ILE A 76 -5.31 -8.19 15.75
CA ILE A 76 -4.98 -7.46 14.53
C ILE A 76 -5.81 -6.19 14.51
N LEU A 77 -5.18 -5.05 14.27
CA LEU A 77 -5.81 -3.77 14.05
C LEU A 77 -5.86 -3.50 12.55
N ALA A 78 -7.04 -3.50 11.97
CA ALA A 78 -7.25 -3.25 10.55
C ALA A 78 -7.74 -1.82 10.32
N MET A 79 -6.99 -1.05 9.51
CA MET A 79 -7.35 0.30 9.11
C MET A 79 -8.37 0.25 8.00
N ASN A 80 -9.52 0.89 8.19
CA ASN A 80 -10.58 0.98 7.20
C ASN A 80 -10.75 2.43 6.76
N ASN A 81 -10.57 2.66 5.48
CA ASN A 81 -10.55 3.98 4.86
C ASN A 81 -11.94 4.65 4.81
N GLY A 82 -13.01 3.88 5.02
CA GLY A 82 -14.38 4.38 4.89
C GLY A 82 -14.79 4.60 3.43
N ASN A 83 -15.70 5.52 3.18
CA ASN A 83 -16.04 5.91 1.84
C ASN A 83 -14.90 6.71 1.22
N ARG A 84 -14.47 6.29 0.03
CA ARG A 84 -13.40 6.97 -0.70
C ARG A 84 -13.95 8.20 -1.43
N GLY A 85 -14.29 9.22 -0.65
CA GLY A 85 -14.69 10.53 -1.15
C GLY A 85 -13.48 11.45 -1.36
N ASP A 86 -13.68 12.73 -1.07
CA ASP A 86 -12.62 13.75 -1.18
C ASP A 86 -11.70 13.83 0.06
N GLY A 87 -11.88 12.92 1.03
CA GLY A 87 -11.09 12.85 2.26
C GLY A 87 -11.59 13.79 3.35
N THR A 88 -12.81 14.31 3.23
CA THR A 88 -13.43 15.16 4.24
C THR A 88 -14.46 14.43 5.09
N GLU A 89 -14.92 13.27 4.66
CA GLU A 89 -15.80 12.41 5.45
C GLU A 89 -15.02 11.84 6.63
N ASN A 90 -15.42 12.16 7.82
CA ASN A 90 -14.85 11.62 9.05
C ASN A 90 -15.45 10.23 9.34
N ASP A 91 -15.30 9.27 8.41
CA ASP A 91 -15.91 7.94 8.45
C ASP A 91 -14.90 6.77 8.46
N GLY A 92 -13.60 7.09 8.48
CA GLY A 92 -12.54 6.12 8.72
C GLY A 92 -12.66 5.46 10.09
N PHE A 93 -12.20 4.22 10.19
CA PHE A 93 -12.27 3.47 11.45
C PHE A 93 -11.20 2.38 11.56
N VAL A 94 -10.97 1.92 12.79
CA VAL A 94 -10.08 0.80 13.10
C VAL A 94 -10.92 -0.34 13.64
N SER A 95 -10.79 -1.53 13.03
CA SER A 95 -11.38 -2.78 13.52
C SER A 95 -10.38 -3.58 14.32
N LEU A 96 -10.82 -4.26 15.38
CA LEU A 96 -10.06 -5.28 16.07
C LEU A 96 -10.50 -6.66 15.59
N ILE A 97 -9.54 -7.45 15.13
CA ILE A 97 -9.75 -8.74 14.52
C ILE A 97 -8.94 -9.78 15.29
N LYS A 98 -9.52 -10.95 15.54
CA LYS A 98 -8.80 -12.06 16.15
C LYS A 98 -7.90 -12.76 15.12
N PRO A 99 -6.86 -13.48 15.57
CA PRO A 99 -5.95 -14.21 14.67
C PRO A 99 -6.63 -15.27 13.79
N ASP A 100 -7.82 -15.74 14.16
CA ASP A 100 -8.63 -16.66 13.36
C ASP A 100 -9.48 -15.97 12.28
N GLY A 101 -9.36 -14.64 12.14
CA GLY A 101 -10.10 -13.81 11.19
C GLY A 101 -11.49 -13.38 11.70
N SER A 102 -11.95 -13.83 12.86
CA SER A 102 -13.22 -13.39 13.41
C SER A 102 -13.12 -11.97 13.98
N VAL A 103 -14.21 -11.20 13.81
CA VAL A 103 -14.26 -9.81 14.28
C VAL A 103 -14.37 -9.78 15.80
N HIS A 104 -13.43 -9.11 16.47
CA HIS A 104 -13.50 -8.83 17.90
C HIS A 104 -14.32 -7.56 18.17
N THR A 105 -13.96 -6.44 17.54
CA THR A 105 -14.66 -5.16 17.66
C THR A 105 -14.69 -4.47 16.29
N PRO A 106 -15.86 -4.34 15.66
CA PRO A 106 -15.95 -3.88 14.26
C PRO A 106 -15.49 -2.41 14.07
N LYS A 107 -15.72 -1.54 15.05
CA LYS A 107 -15.29 -0.12 15.03
C LYS A 107 -14.76 0.26 16.42
N TRP A 108 -13.52 -0.13 16.70
CA TRP A 108 -12.88 0.20 17.97
C TRP A 108 -12.49 1.67 18.07
N ILE A 109 -11.93 2.24 16.99
CA ILE A 109 -11.75 3.67 16.77
C ILE A 109 -12.62 4.03 15.57
N GLY A 110 -13.39 5.13 15.65
CA GLY A 110 -14.26 5.55 14.55
C GLY A 110 -15.22 6.67 14.93
N VAL A 111 -15.99 7.11 13.96
CA VAL A 111 -16.83 8.32 13.88
C VAL A 111 -17.80 8.64 15.02
N SER A 112 -17.99 7.79 16.00
CA SER A 112 -18.94 8.00 17.08
C SER A 112 -18.36 8.64 18.34
N ARG A 113 -17.10 9.10 18.29
CA ARG A 113 -16.43 9.71 19.44
C ARG A 113 -16.24 11.20 19.22
N ASP A 114 -16.67 12.03 20.17
CA ASP A 114 -16.47 13.47 20.16
C ASP A 114 -14.96 13.80 20.07
N GLY A 115 -14.60 14.68 19.16
CA GLY A 115 -13.22 15.13 18.94
C GLY A 115 -12.32 14.15 18.21
N LEU A 116 -12.85 13.05 17.71
CA LEU A 116 -12.11 12.13 16.86
C LEU A 116 -12.14 12.63 15.42
N GLU A 117 -10.96 12.73 14.81
CA GLU A 117 -10.77 12.92 13.37
C GLU A 117 -10.05 11.70 12.81
N LEU A 118 -10.69 10.98 11.90
CA LEU A 118 -10.11 9.87 11.14
C LEU A 118 -10.88 9.76 9.81
N HIS A 119 -10.26 10.27 8.75
CA HIS A 119 -10.93 10.41 7.45
C HIS A 119 -10.66 9.20 6.55
N GLN A 120 -9.41 9.03 6.13
CA GLN A 120 -8.98 7.96 5.23
C GLN A 120 -7.67 7.33 5.74
N PRO A 121 -7.71 6.60 6.88
CA PRO A 121 -6.50 6.00 7.43
C PRO A 121 -5.93 4.97 6.45
N LEU A 122 -4.65 5.11 6.14
CA LEU A 122 -3.88 4.20 5.29
C LEU A 122 -2.91 3.38 6.14
N GLY A 123 -1.60 3.56 5.97
CA GLY A 123 -0.58 2.83 6.73
C GLY A 123 -0.72 2.95 8.24
N SER A 124 -0.31 1.91 8.96
CA SER A 124 -0.38 1.86 10.42
C SER A 124 0.82 1.18 11.05
N ALA A 125 1.16 1.59 12.27
CA ALA A 125 2.21 1.00 13.08
C ALA A 125 1.87 1.06 14.58
N ILE A 126 2.36 0.11 15.35
CA ILE A 126 2.32 0.12 16.82
C ILE A 126 3.72 0.33 17.36
N ALA A 127 3.88 1.31 18.23
CA ALA A 127 5.12 1.52 18.99
C ALA A 127 4.82 2.25 20.30
N ASN A 128 5.61 1.97 21.34
CA ASN A 128 5.57 2.71 22.61
C ASN A 128 4.15 2.87 23.20
N GLY A 129 3.31 1.83 23.14
CA GLY A 129 1.95 1.84 23.67
C GLY A 129 0.98 2.72 22.88
N LYS A 130 1.31 3.04 21.65
CA LYS A 130 0.48 3.85 20.76
C LYS A 130 0.22 3.15 19.43
N LEU A 131 -0.93 3.44 18.84
CA LEU A 131 -1.23 3.20 17.44
C LEU A 131 -0.96 4.50 16.67
N TYR A 132 -0.23 4.37 15.58
CA TYR A 132 0.01 5.43 14.60
C TYR A 132 -0.68 5.06 13.29
N THR A 133 -1.25 6.04 12.60
CA THR A 133 -1.72 5.88 11.22
C THR A 133 -1.56 7.19 10.45
N VAL A 134 -1.30 7.10 9.16
CA VAL A 134 -1.36 8.25 8.27
C VAL A 134 -2.80 8.46 7.79
N ASP A 135 -3.24 9.72 7.73
CA ASP A 135 -4.61 10.10 7.42
C ASP A 135 -4.66 11.49 6.78
N VAL A 136 -4.85 11.54 5.48
CA VAL A 136 -5.05 12.77 4.67
C VAL A 136 -4.09 13.92 5.05
N GLY A 137 -2.78 13.68 4.96
CA GLY A 137 -1.77 14.70 5.26
C GLY A 137 -1.39 14.83 6.74
N TYR A 138 -1.88 13.95 7.59
CA TYR A 138 -1.57 13.90 9.01
C TYR A 138 -1.01 12.54 9.43
N VAL A 139 -0.18 12.53 10.46
CA VAL A 139 0.05 11.36 11.31
C VAL A 139 -0.87 11.49 12.51
N ARG A 140 -1.73 10.48 12.71
CA ARG A 140 -2.63 10.38 13.87
C ARG A 140 -2.05 9.43 14.88
N GLU A 141 -2.04 9.84 16.16
CA GLU A 141 -1.60 9.01 17.28
C GLU A 141 -2.79 8.70 18.20
N PHE A 142 -2.92 7.44 18.56
CA PHE A 142 -3.94 6.95 19.50
C PHE A 142 -3.29 6.17 20.62
N ASP A 143 -3.85 6.24 21.81
CA ASP A 143 -3.53 5.36 22.92
C ASP A 143 -3.92 3.91 22.56
N LEU A 144 -2.97 3.00 22.59
CA LEU A 144 -3.17 1.63 22.14
C LEU A 144 -4.15 0.86 23.01
N ALA A 145 -4.23 1.13 24.29
CA ALA A 145 -5.12 0.42 25.20
C ALA A 145 -6.58 0.85 25.06
N SER A 146 -6.83 2.16 24.90
CA SER A 146 -8.17 2.75 24.91
C SER A 146 -8.70 3.21 23.55
N GLY A 147 -7.84 3.36 22.56
CA GLY A 147 -8.17 3.98 21.27
C GLY A 147 -8.45 5.48 21.37
N ARG A 148 -8.05 6.14 22.47
CA ARG A 148 -8.23 7.56 22.65
C ARG A 148 -7.26 8.35 21.77
N PRO A 149 -7.73 9.40 21.02
CA PRO A 149 -6.83 10.28 20.29
C PRO A 149 -5.82 10.96 21.23
N LEU A 150 -4.56 11.02 20.81
CA LEU A 150 -3.46 11.65 21.55
C LEU A 150 -2.96 12.90 20.83
N ARG A 151 -2.58 12.77 19.56
CA ARG A 151 -1.96 13.85 18.81
C ARG A 151 -2.25 13.71 17.31
N ASN A 152 -2.41 14.86 16.64
CA ASN A 152 -2.44 14.98 15.19
C ASN A 152 -1.23 15.80 14.76
N ILE A 153 -0.38 15.24 13.89
CA ILE A 153 0.82 15.91 13.38
C ILE A 153 0.58 16.16 11.89
N GLU A 154 0.46 17.42 11.51
CA GLU A 154 0.41 17.79 10.10
C GLU A 154 1.75 17.50 9.43
N VAL A 155 1.72 16.95 8.20
CA VAL A 155 2.90 16.70 7.35
C VAL A 155 2.85 17.63 6.14
N PRO A 156 3.41 18.85 6.26
CA PRO A 156 3.32 19.86 5.21
C PRO A 156 3.99 19.39 3.91
N GLY A 157 3.31 19.62 2.78
CA GLY A 157 3.80 19.24 1.46
C GLY A 157 3.60 17.77 1.10
N SER A 158 2.88 17.00 1.94
CA SER A 158 2.39 15.69 1.55
C SER A 158 1.24 15.82 0.54
N THR A 159 1.12 14.81 -0.32
CA THR A 159 0.07 14.71 -1.36
C THR A 159 -0.73 13.43 -1.25
N LEU A 160 -0.09 12.36 -0.79
CA LEU A 160 -0.71 11.09 -0.42
C LEU A 160 0.22 10.37 0.54
N LEU A 161 0.10 10.62 1.83
CA LEU A 161 0.74 9.79 2.85
C LEU A 161 0.17 8.38 2.77
N ASN A 162 1.05 7.36 2.81
CA ASN A 162 0.60 5.98 2.62
C ASN A 162 1.19 5.02 3.66
N GLY A 163 2.43 4.55 3.52
CA GLY A 163 3.08 3.70 4.51
C GLY A 163 3.64 4.49 5.70
N ILE A 164 3.74 3.84 6.85
CA ILE A 164 4.30 4.41 8.08
C ILE A 164 5.07 3.35 8.87
N ALA A 165 6.21 3.74 9.43
CA ALA A 165 6.94 2.97 10.41
C ALA A 165 7.43 3.86 11.55
N VAL A 166 7.61 3.30 12.74
CA VAL A 166 8.08 4.02 13.92
C VAL A 166 9.32 3.32 14.47
N ALA A 167 10.42 4.03 14.51
CA ALA A 167 11.67 3.55 15.08
C ALA A 167 11.61 3.48 16.62
N ALA A 168 12.53 2.74 17.23
CA ALA A 168 12.57 2.51 18.67
C ALA A 168 12.69 3.82 19.49
N ASP A 169 13.33 4.84 18.94
CA ASP A 169 13.45 6.17 19.55
C ASP A 169 12.19 7.04 19.42
N GLY A 170 11.16 6.55 18.73
CA GLY A 170 9.91 7.26 18.45
C GLY A 170 9.93 8.12 17.20
N THR A 171 11.00 8.08 16.41
CA THR A 171 11.05 8.71 15.09
C THR A 171 10.10 7.99 14.14
N ILE A 172 9.29 8.76 13.40
CA ILE A 172 8.32 8.23 12.45
C ILE A 172 8.84 8.46 11.04
N TYR A 173 8.69 7.45 10.17
CA TYR A 173 8.93 7.56 8.73
C TYR A 173 7.62 7.29 7.99
N ALA A 174 7.25 8.20 7.09
CA ALA A 174 6.00 8.10 6.33
C ALA A 174 6.25 8.34 4.84
N SER A 175 5.83 7.40 4.00
CA SER A 175 5.92 7.54 2.56
C SER A 175 4.85 8.47 2.01
N ASN A 176 5.18 9.18 0.94
CA ASN A 176 4.29 10.01 0.14
C ASN A 176 4.29 9.48 -1.30
N THR A 177 3.26 8.74 -1.66
CA THR A 177 3.19 7.94 -2.88
C THR A 177 3.05 8.78 -4.15
N ARG A 178 2.33 9.92 -4.08
CA ARG A 178 2.13 10.80 -5.23
C ARG A 178 3.17 11.92 -5.25
N ALA A 179 3.47 12.40 -6.44
CA ALA A 179 4.44 13.47 -6.64
C ALA A 179 4.15 14.73 -5.76
N PRO A 180 5.19 15.31 -5.14
CA PRO A 180 6.58 14.86 -5.12
C PRO A 180 6.75 13.58 -4.29
N GLU A 181 7.37 12.55 -4.88
CA GLU A 181 7.60 11.24 -4.27
C GLU A 181 8.66 11.36 -3.19
N ARG A 182 8.29 11.04 -1.95
CA ARG A 182 9.13 11.29 -0.76
C ARG A 182 8.91 10.27 0.33
N VAL A 183 9.88 10.24 1.23
CA VAL A 183 9.68 9.73 2.59
C VAL A 183 9.90 10.90 3.55
N PHE A 184 8.92 11.15 4.40
CA PHE A 184 9.04 12.14 5.47
C PHE A 184 9.57 11.49 6.75
N LYS A 185 10.32 12.28 7.53
CA LYS A 185 10.76 11.96 8.88
C LYS A 185 10.09 12.90 9.85
N VAL A 186 9.42 12.35 10.85
CA VAL A 186 8.80 13.10 11.93
C VAL A 186 9.52 12.75 13.23
N ALA A 187 10.15 13.74 13.83
CA ALA A 187 10.84 13.57 15.11
C ALA A 187 9.82 13.37 16.27
N PRO A 188 10.22 12.81 17.41
CA PRO A 188 9.33 12.59 18.54
C PRO A 188 8.62 13.85 19.06
N ASP A 189 9.22 15.03 18.91
CA ASP A 189 8.63 16.32 19.24
C ASP A 189 7.60 16.81 18.20
N GLY A 190 7.51 16.14 17.03
CA GLY A 190 6.60 16.47 15.94
C GLY A 190 7.24 17.30 14.82
N ALA A 191 8.53 17.60 14.88
CA ALA A 191 9.22 18.29 13.79
C ALA A 191 9.28 17.41 12.54
N VAL A 192 8.80 17.96 11.40
CA VAL A 192 8.73 17.25 10.12
C VAL A 192 9.85 17.69 9.20
N THR A 193 10.55 16.73 8.62
CA THR A 193 11.61 16.94 7.63
C THR A 193 11.47 15.92 6.48
N ILE A 194 12.12 16.19 5.36
CA ILE A 194 12.23 15.22 4.26
C ILE A 194 13.38 14.27 4.60
N PHE A 195 13.12 12.97 4.55
CA PHE A 195 14.11 11.91 4.75
C PHE A 195 14.75 11.47 3.42
N ALA A 196 13.91 11.22 2.41
CA ALA A 196 14.33 10.88 1.05
C ALA A 196 13.40 11.57 0.03
N ASP A 197 13.95 11.99 -1.11
CA ASP A 197 13.22 12.76 -2.15
C ASP A 197 13.67 12.33 -3.55
N GLY A 198 12.71 12.02 -4.41
CA GLY A 198 12.96 11.61 -5.79
C GLY A 198 13.60 10.24 -5.94
N ALA A 199 14.22 9.98 -7.11
CA ALA A 199 14.79 8.66 -7.40
C ALA A 199 15.84 8.22 -6.35
N PRO A 200 15.87 6.92 -5.98
CA PRO A 200 15.17 5.79 -6.61
C PRO A 200 13.74 5.53 -6.11
N LEU A 201 13.11 6.46 -5.40
CA LEU A 201 11.70 6.32 -5.05
C LEU A 201 10.84 6.36 -6.33
N ALA A 202 9.93 5.41 -6.47
CA ALA A 202 9.00 5.30 -7.58
C ALA A 202 7.60 4.98 -7.03
N ALA A 203 6.84 6.01 -6.69
CA ALA A 203 5.59 5.90 -5.94
C ALA A 203 5.77 5.07 -4.63
N PRO A 204 6.59 5.55 -3.66
CA PRO A 204 6.89 4.81 -2.43
C PRO A 204 5.61 4.53 -1.64
N ASN A 205 5.49 3.30 -1.11
CA ASN A 205 4.31 2.85 -0.38
C ASN A 205 4.69 2.29 0.99
N GLY A 206 4.79 0.98 1.16
CA GLY A 206 5.12 0.37 2.44
C GLY A 206 6.46 0.84 3.00
N VAL A 207 6.49 1.07 4.31
CA VAL A 207 7.68 1.45 5.07
C VAL A 207 7.82 0.53 6.27
N ALA A 208 9.02 0.04 6.53
CA ALA A 208 9.36 -0.75 7.73
C ALA A 208 10.72 -0.30 8.30
N ILE A 209 11.01 -0.70 9.53
CA ILE A 209 12.32 -0.55 10.15
C ILE A 209 12.91 -1.94 10.32
N ASP A 210 14.15 -2.13 9.89
CA ASP A 210 14.88 -3.38 10.11
C ASP A 210 15.52 -3.44 11.51
N GLN A 211 16.12 -4.58 11.83
CA GLN A 211 16.76 -4.81 13.14
C GLN A 211 17.97 -3.90 13.43
N ASP A 212 18.55 -3.32 12.39
CA ASP A 212 19.67 -2.38 12.50
C ASP A 212 19.22 -0.91 12.59
N GLY A 213 17.89 -0.67 12.53
CA GLY A 213 17.27 0.65 12.55
C GLY A 213 17.27 1.36 11.21
N ASN A 214 17.57 0.65 10.11
CA ASN A 214 17.47 1.21 8.77
C ASN A 214 16.01 1.26 8.31
N VAL A 215 15.72 2.14 7.37
CA VAL A 215 14.37 2.34 6.82
C VAL A 215 14.24 1.57 5.52
N VAL A 216 13.33 0.61 5.49
CA VAL A 216 13.02 -0.19 4.29
C VAL A 216 11.77 0.36 3.63
N VAL A 217 11.85 0.66 2.32
CA VAL A 217 10.76 1.25 1.54
C VAL A 217 10.51 0.41 0.29
N VAL A 218 9.25 0.14 -0.01
CA VAL A 218 8.84 -0.50 -1.27
C VAL A 218 8.12 0.48 -2.17
N ASN A 219 8.25 0.27 -3.47
CA ASN A 219 7.69 1.13 -4.51
C ASN A 219 6.50 0.46 -5.20
N ILE A 220 5.40 1.18 -5.36
CA ILE A 220 4.28 0.71 -6.19
C ILE A 220 4.59 0.86 -7.69
N GLY A 221 5.52 1.77 -8.03
CA GLY A 221 5.91 2.06 -9.41
C GLY A 221 6.79 0.98 -10.06
N ASP A 222 7.52 0.22 -9.25
CA ASP A 222 8.41 -0.86 -9.70
C ASP A 222 8.42 -2.03 -8.69
N ASN A 223 9.42 -2.91 -8.74
CA ASN A 223 9.60 -4.02 -7.80
C ASN A 223 10.76 -3.82 -6.82
N ALA A 224 11.31 -2.62 -6.72
CA ALA A 224 12.44 -2.35 -5.82
C ALA A 224 12.03 -2.35 -4.35
N VAL A 225 12.92 -2.89 -3.53
CA VAL A 225 12.92 -2.86 -2.05
C VAL A 225 14.18 -2.12 -1.63
N LEU A 226 14.00 -0.89 -1.18
CA LEU A 226 15.08 0.05 -0.90
C LEU A 226 15.36 0.09 0.60
N THR A 227 16.59 -0.17 1.03
CA THR A 227 17.01 0.01 2.41
C THR A 227 17.86 1.27 2.52
N TYR A 228 17.43 2.19 3.35
CA TYR A 228 18.10 3.45 3.64
C TYR A 228 18.73 3.39 5.04
N ASN A 229 19.93 3.93 5.18
CA ASN A 229 20.46 4.21 6.52
C ASN A 229 19.72 5.41 7.17
N THR A 230 19.99 5.69 8.42
CA THR A 230 19.32 6.78 9.17
C THR A 230 19.59 8.20 8.64
N ASN A 231 20.56 8.35 7.73
CA ASN A 231 20.87 9.60 7.05
C ASN A 231 20.10 9.80 5.73
N GLY A 232 19.31 8.79 5.30
CA GLY A 232 18.57 8.83 4.03
C GLY A 232 19.38 8.39 2.82
N GLU A 233 20.50 7.69 3.00
CA GLU A 233 21.32 7.13 1.93
C GLU A 233 20.89 5.69 1.68
N VAL A 234 20.68 5.31 0.39
CA VAL A 234 20.40 3.92 0.02
C VAL A 234 21.64 3.07 0.23
N ILE A 235 21.54 2.04 1.07
CA ILE A 235 22.64 1.12 1.39
C ILE A 235 22.44 -0.28 0.77
N LEU A 236 21.17 -0.63 0.41
CA LEU A 236 20.85 -1.90 -0.24
C LEU A 236 19.64 -1.70 -1.15
N THR A 237 19.66 -2.35 -2.30
CA THR A 237 18.50 -2.48 -3.20
C THR A 237 18.31 -3.96 -3.51
N GLU A 238 17.16 -4.47 -3.17
CA GLU A 238 16.66 -5.81 -3.50
C GLU A 238 15.42 -5.67 -4.38
N TYR A 239 14.92 -6.78 -4.91
CA TYR A 239 13.77 -6.76 -5.80
C TYR A 239 12.78 -7.85 -5.40
N ALA A 240 11.51 -7.50 -5.28
CA ALA A 240 10.43 -8.49 -5.22
C ALA A 240 10.28 -9.19 -6.58
N VAL A 241 9.61 -10.32 -6.62
CA VAL A 241 9.38 -11.05 -7.88
C VAL A 241 8.54 -10.23 -8.84
N GLU A 242 7.50 -9.57 -8.33
CA GLU A 242 6.58 -8.73 -9.12
C GLU A 242 6.63 -7.28 -8.64
N GLY A 243 6.25 -6.35 -9.52
CA GLY A 243 6.10 -4.94 -9.18
C GLY A 243 4.77 -4.61 -8.54
N GLY A 244 4.50 -3.31 -8.36
CA GLY A 244 3.27 -2.87 -7.70
C GLY A 244 3.29 -3.14 -6.20
N ASN A 245 4.45 -3.00 -5.57
CA ASN A 245 4.66 -3.30 -4.16
C ASN A 245 3.92 -2.32 -3.26
N ASP A 246 3.12 -2.87 -2.35
CA ASP A 246 2.28 -2.10 -1.44
C ASP A 246 2.76 -2.21 0.02
N GLY A 247 2.75 -3.41 0.58
CA GLY A 247 3.18 -3.65 1.95
C GLY A 247 4.55 -4.28 2.07
N ILE A 248 5.20 -4.04 3.20
CA ILE A 248 6.48 -4.65 3.59
C ILE A 248 6.42 -5.09 5.05
N VAL A 249 6.85 -6.30 5.32
CA VAL A 249 7.16 -6.84 6.65
C VAL A 249 8.62 -7.24 6.67
N VAL A 250 9.36 -6.82 7.69
CA VAL A 250 10.75 -7.23 7.94
C VAL A 250 10.78 -8.00 9.24
N LEU A 251 11.26 -9.24 9.21
CA LEU A 251 11.44 -10.07 10.40
C LEU A 251 12.79 -9.80 11.09
N GLU A 252 12.94 -10.29 12.32
CA GLU A 252 14.17 -10.12 13.12
C GLU A 252 15.41 -10.76 12.47
N ASP A 253 15.24 -11.82 11.67
CA ASP A 253 16.32 -12.48 10.92
C ASP A 253 16.68 -11.77 9.62
N GLY A 254 16.01 -10.67 9.30
CA GLY A 254 16.19 -9.88 8.08
C GLY A 254 15.36 -10.36 6.88
N THR A 255 14.60 -11.44 7.03
CA THR A 255 13.66 -11.90 5.99
C THR A 255 12.59 -10.84 5.75
N LYS A 256 12.34 -10.54 4.48
CA LYS A 256 11.34 -9.55 4.05
C LYS A 256 10.20 -10.24 3.32
N TYR A 257 8.99 -9.81 3.61
CA TYR A 257 7.80 -10.15 2.83
C TYR A 257 7.25 -8.90 2.19
N VAL A 258 6.93 -8.98 0.89
CA VAL A 258 6.48 -7.84 0.08
C VAL A 258 5.19 -8.24 -0.62
N SER A 259 4.10 -7.49 -0.40
CA SER A 259 2.84 -7.66 -1.12
C SER A 259 2.81 -6.84 -2.39
N SER A 260 2.19 -7.38 -3.45
CA SER A 260 1.89 -6.67 -4.68
C SER A 260 0.38 -6.43 -4.80
N VAL A 261 -0.04 -5.19 -4.67
CA VAL A 261 -1.46 -4.81 -4.85
C VAL A 261 -1.89 -4.95 -6.31
N ARG A 262 -0.94 -4.81 -7.24
CA ARG A 262 -1.21 -4.88 -8.68
C ARG A 262 -1.39 -6.30 -9.17
N PHE A 263 -0.53 -7.21 -8.74
CA PHE A 263 -0.52 -8.59 -9.25
C PHE A 263 -1.07 -9.60 -8.25
N GLY A 264 -1.34 -9.19 -7.02
CA GLY A 264 -1.98 -10.02 -6.00
C GLY A 264 -1.08 -11.15 -5.51
N SER A 265 0.17 -10.85 -5.25
CA SER A 265 1.17 -11.81 -4.80
C SER A 265 1.87 -11.38 -3.53
N VAL A 266 2.59 -12.31 -2.92
CA VAL A 266 3.54 -12.05 -1.84
C VAL A 266 4.87 -12.68 -2.18
N SER A 267 5.91 -11.84 -2.23
CA SER A 267 7.30 -12.26 -2.35
C SER A 267 7.94 -12.41 -0.97
N ARG A 268 8.78 -13.43 -0.81
CA ARG A 268 9.74 -13.58 0.30
C ARG A 268 11.15 -13.29 -0.22
N ILE A 269 11.92 -12.52 0.55
CA ILE A 269 13.33 -12.22 0.28
C ILE A 269 14.12 -12.57 1.55
N GLU A 270 14.88 -13.65 1.51
CA GLU A 270 15.84 -13.98 2.57
C GLU A 270 17.14 -13.20 2.37
N PRO A 271 17.86 -12.80 3.43
CA PRO A 271 19.09 -12.03 3.31
C PRO A 271 20.08 -12.68 2.33
N GLY A 272 20.47 -11.93 1.29
CA GLY A 272 21.44 -12.39 0.27
C GLY A 272 20.89 -13.37 -0.75
N SER A 273 19.59 -13.62 -0.78
CA SER A 273 18.92 -14.52 -1.74
C SER A 273 18.08 -13.73 -2.74
N GLU A 274 17.76 -14.38 -3.87
CA GLU A 274 16.74 -13.88 -4.79
C GLU A 274 15.34 -14.04 -4.18
N ALA A 275 14.42 -13.18 -4.57
CA ALA A 275 13.03 -13.27 -4.13
C ALA A 275 12.31 -14.50 -4.69
N GLU A 276 11.41 -15.07 -3.92
CA GLU A 276 10.49 -16.12 -4.37
C GLU A 276 9.04 -15.78 -4.03
N LEU A 277 8.09 -16.25 -4.82
CA LEU A 277 6.66 -16.12 -4.52
C LEU A 277 6.25 -17.19 -3.48
N ILE A 278 5.58 -16.75 -2.42
CA ILE A 278 5.00 -17.66 -1.41
C ILE A 278 3.48 -17.73 -1.48
N ALA A 279 2.84 -16.78 -2.15
CA ALA A 279 1.40 -16.74 -2.37
C ALA A 279 1.06 -15.93 -3.61
N GLU A 280 -0.01 -16.32 -4.30
CA GLU A 280 -0.51 -15.69 -5.53
C GLU A 280 -2.03 -15.66 -5.55
N GLY A 281 -2.59 -14.88 -6.47
CA GLY A 281 -4.02 -14.82 -6.72
C GLY A 281 -4.80 -14.05 -5.66
N ILE A 282 -4.14 -13.23 -4.84
CA ILE A 282 -4.75 -12.44 -3.77
C ILE A 282 -5.20 -11.09 -4.36
N PRO A 283 -6.51 -10.87 -4.59
CA PRO A 283 -6.96 -9.64 -5.23
C PRO A 283 -6.68 -8.42 -4.34
N SER A 284 -6.09 -7.37 -4.90
CA SER A 284 -5.77 -6.10 -4.22
C SER A 284 -5.03 -6.26 -2.89
N ALA A 285 -3.96 -7.09 -2.88
CA ALA A 285 -3.12 -7.33 -1.71
C ALA A 285 -2.39 -6.05 -1.28
N ALA A 286 -2.89 -5.38 -0.24
CA ALA A 286 -2.41 -4.09 0.25
C ALA A 286 -1.37 -4.24 1.38
N SER A 287 -1.19 -3.20 2.18
CA SER A 287 -0.20 -3.13 3.26
C SER A 287 -0.45 -4.15 4.36
N MET A 288 0.43 -5.14 4.45
CA MET A 288 0.28 -6.29 5.35
C MET A 288 0.93 -6.09 6.71
N CYS A 289 0.55 -6.93 7.67
CA CYS A 289 1.19 -7.07 8.97
C CYS A 289 1.55 -8.53 9.27
N TYR A 290 2.44 -8.73 10.23
CA TYR A 290 2.86 -10.04 10.70
C TYR A 290 2.30 -10.30 12.10
N ASP A 291 1.52 -11.37 12.21
CA ASP A 291 1.08 -11.94 13.47
C ASP A 291 2.17 -12.89 13.99
N SER A 292 2.98 -12.36 14.89
CA SER A 292 4.16 -13.06 15.44
C SER A 292 3.80 -14.22 16.37
N VAL A 293 2.56 -14.28 16.87
CA VAL A 293 2.11 -15.34 17.78
C VAL A 293 1.66 -16.57 17.00
N GLN A 294 0.92 -16.38 15.92
CA GLN A 294 0.43 -17.46 15.06
C GLN A 294 1.34 -17.76 13.87
N HIS A 295 2.42 -16.99 13.65
CA HIS A 295 3.32 -17.07 12.51
C HIS A 295 2.58 -17.00 11.18
N GLN A 296 1.88 -15.87 10.96
CA GLN A 296 1.10 -15.65 9.74
C GLN A 296 1.19 -14.19 9.27
N LEU A 297 1.10 -14.01 7.96
CA LEU A 297 0.87 -12.70 7.37
C LEU A 297 -0.63 -12.43 7.30
N VAL A 298 -1.00 -11.21 7.59
CA VAL A 298 -2.37 -10.71 7.41
C VAL A 298 -2.33 -9.62 6.36
N ILE A 299 -3.13 -9.75 5.32
CA ILE A 299 -3.08 -8.87 4.15
C ILE A 299 -4.46 -8.28 3.94
N PRO A 300 -4.63 -6.97 4.10
CA PRO A 300 -5.83 -6.27 3.69
C PRO A 300 -6.04 -6.36 2.17
N LEU A 301 -7.27 -6.68 1.78
CA LEU A 301 -7.73 -6.69 0.40
C LEU A 301 -8.56 -5.43 0.16
N ASN A 302 -7.91 -4.30 -0.10
CA ASN A 302 -8.52 -2.99 0.00
C ASN A 302 -9.80 -2.85 -0.85
N SER A 303 -9.76 -3.19 -2.13
CA SER A 303 -10.92 -3.10 -3.04
C SER A 303 -11.92 -4.25 -2.87
N ASN A 304 -11.58 -5.28 -2.12
CA ASN A 304 -12.42 -6.47 -1.89
C ASN A 304 -13.02 -6.52 -0.47
N PHE A 305 -12.74 -5.51 0.37
CA PHE A 305 -13.31 -5.37 1.71
C PHE A 305 -13.10 -6.61 2.58
N ALA A 306 -11.90 -7.14 2.57
CA ALA A 306 -11.55 -8.39 3.22
C ALA A 306 -10.13 -8.38 3.79
N LEU A 307 -9.79 -9.39 4.57
CA LEU A 307 -8.44 -9.74 4.99
C LEU A 307 -8.10 -11.14 4.50
N ALA A 308 -6.90 -11.31 3.93
CA ALA A 308 -6.31 -12.61 3.66
C ALA A 308 -5.31 -12.98 4.75
N PHE A 309 -5.22 -14.26 5.07
CA PHE A 309 -4.32 -14.82 6.06
C PHE A 309 -3.46 -15.88 5.39
N ILE A 310 -2.13 -15.76 5.50
CA ILE A 310 -1.16 -16.69 4.96
C ILE A 310 -0.36 -17.27 6.12
N LYS A 311 -0.48 -18.57 6.31
CA LYS A 311 0.34 -19.29 7.28
C LYS A 311 1.76 -19.42 6.73
N LEU A 312 2.77 -19.05 7.53
CA LEU A 312 4.19 -19.18 7.22
C LEU A 312 4.76 -20.50 7.76
#